data_51987c5b374f23bc0045bf3019871b0f
#
_entry.id   51987c5b374f23bc0045bf3019871b0f
#
_cell.length_a   1.000
_cell.length_b   1.000
_cell.length_c   1.000
_cell.angle_alpha   90.00
_cell.angle_beta   90.00
_cell.angle_gamma   90.00
#
_symmetry.space_group_name_H-M   'P 1'
#
loop_
_entity.id
_entity.type
_entity.pdbx_description
1 polymer ?
#
loop_
_entity_poly.entity_id
_entity_poly.type
_entity_poly.pdbx_seq_one_letter_code
_entity_poly.pdbx_strand_id
1 'polypeptide(L)'
;MKVYFLVFFRIEMMEEKEKNTKPVLWNSNYLKVWIANFMLFFAFYLLAPLLPLYLRDTFSAGKAMIGIVLSGYTITALIVRPFSGFVVDSFSRKKVLLLCYFCFALFFAGYFITGSLILFAAIRTLHGAPFG
;
A
#
# COMPACT_ATOMS: atom_id res chain seq x y z
N MET A 1 8.60 -1.00 -11.79
CA MET A 1 9.52 -0.19 -10.97
C MET A 1 9.95 1.11 -11.65
N LYS A 2 10.49 1.11 -12.89
CA LYS A 2 10.87 2.34 -13.63
C LYS A 2 9.72 3.34 -13.87
N VAL A 3 8.49 2.86 -14.09
CA VAL A 3 7.33 3.72 -14.37
C VAL A 3 6.93 4.54 -13.14
N TYR A 4 6.95 3.96 -11.94
CA TYR A 4 6.64 4.67 -10.70
C TYR A 4 7.70 5.72 -10.36
N PHE A 5 8.98 5.43 -10.62
CA PHE A 5 10.08 6.37 -10.42
C PHE A 5 10.01 7.56 -11.39
N LEU A 6 9.67 7.31 -12.66
CA LEU A 6 9.49 8.37 -13.67
C LEU A 6 8.26 9.24 -13.40
N VAL A 7 7.15 8.66 -12.96
CA VAL A 7 5.95 9.42 -12.54
C VAL A 7 6.29 10.30 -11.34
N PHE A 8 7.06 9.78 -10.39
CA PHE A 8 7.51 10.52 -9.22
C PHE A 8 8.42 11.71 -9.57
N PHE A 9 9.45 11.50 -10.37
CA PHE A 9 10.39 12.55 -10.76
C PHE A 9 9.70 13.66 -11.59
N ARG A 10 8.70 13.30 -12.39
CA ARG A 10 7.91 14.25 -13.16
C ARG A 10 6.93 15.07 -12.30
N ILE A 11 6.40 14.49 -11.23
CA ILE A 11 5.59 15.22 -10.24
C ILE A 11 6.46 16.26 -9.52
N GLU A 12 7.68 15.93 -9.16
CA GLU A 12 8.62 16.84 -8.50
C GLU A 12 8.99 18.05 -9.34
N MET A 13 9.28 17.84 -10.64
CA MET A 13 9.60 18.92 -11.57
C MET A 13 8.42 19.82 -11.93
N MET A 14 7.17 19.36 -11.77
CA MET A 14 5.99 20.16 -12.06
C MET A 14 5.53 21.00 -10.84
N GLU A 15 5.85 20.60 -9.62
CA GLU A 15 5.57 21.38 -8.41
C GLU A 15 6.35 22.70 -8.36
N GLU A 16 7.55 22.74 -8.93
CA GLU A 16 8.39 23.93 -8.98
C GLU A 16 7.84 25.01 -9.96
N LYS A 17 7.08 24.57 -10.96
CA LYS A 17 6.47 25.46 -11.96
C LYS A 17 5.12 26.07 -11.54
N GLU A 18 4.49 25.54 -10.50
CA GLU A 18 3.09 25.83 -10.12
C GLU A 18 2.95 26.90 -9.02
N LYS A 19 4.04 27.50 -8.56
CA LYS A 19 4.03 28.50 -7.48
C LYS A 19 3.29 29.80 -7.81
N ASN A 20 2.78 29.95 -9.01
CA ASN A 20 2.17 31.21 -9.48
C ASN A 20 0.75 31.12 -10.08
N THR A 21 0.06 29.98 -9.96
CA THR A 21 -1.31 29.85 -10.47
C THR A 21 -2.29 29.43 -9.36
N LYS A 22 -3.50 30.03 -9.36
CA LYS A 22 -4.58 29.70 -8.42
C LYS A 22 -4.78 28.18 -8.38
N PRO A 23 -4.95 27.57 -7.19
CA PRO A 23 -5.10 26.11 -7.07
C PRO A 23 -6.40 25.68 -7.74
N VAL A 24 -6.27 25.06 -8.90
CA VAL A 24 -7.38 24.42 -9.60
C VAL A 24 -7.46 22.98 -9.09
N LEU A 25 -8.61 22.61 -8.52
CA LEU A 25 -8.87 21.28 -7.96
C LEU A 25 -8.61 20.14 -8.99
N TRP A 26 -8.90 20.38 -10.26
CA TRP A 26 -8.68 19.43 -11.36
C TRP A 26 -7.35 19.67 -12.08
N ASN A 27 -6.26 19.52 -11.35
CA ASN A 27 -4.92 19.58 -11.93
C ASN A 27 -4.47 18.19 -12.44
N SER A 28 -3.66 18.17 -13.50
CA SER A 28 -3.06 16.95 -14.07
C SER A 28 -2.34 16.09 -13.01
N ASN A 29 -1.73 16.72 -12.02
CA ASN A 29 -1.06 16.02 -10.92
C ASN A 29 -2.06 15.33 -9.99
N TYR A 30 -3.17 15.99 -9.66
CA TYR A 30 -4.25 15.39 -8.88
C TYR A 30 -4.81 14.15 -9.56
N LEU A 31 -5.08 14.24 -10.87
CA LEU A 31 -5.62 13.11 -11.65
C LEU A 31 -4.66 11.91 -11.67
N LYS A 32 -3.34 12.16 -11.81
CA LYS A 32 -2.32 11.10 -11.78
C LYS A 32 -2.26 10.39 -10.43
N VAL A 33 -2.28 11.15 -9.34
CA VAL A 33 -2.30 10.57 -7.99
C VAL A 33 -3.58 9.78 -7.76
N TRP A 34 -4.73 10.29 -8.22
CA TRP A 34 -6.01 9.62 -8.11
C TRP A 34 -6.04 8.30 -8.88
N ILE A 35 -5.55 8.28 -10.14
CA ILE A 35 -5.44 7.06 -10.95
C ILE A 35 -4.48 6.06 -10.31
N ALA A 36 -3.31 6.52 -9.84
CA ALA A 36 -2.34 5.65 -9.18
C ALA A 36 -2.93 4.99 -7.93
N ASN A 37 -3.64 5.77 -7.11
CA ASN A 37 -4.33 5.27 -5.93
C ASN A 37 -5.44 4.27 -6.29
N PHE A 38 -6.25 4.59 -7.29
CA PHE A 38 -7.28 3.68 -7.80
C PHE A 38 -6.68 2.35 -8.26
N MET A 39 -5.60 2.36 -9.06
CA MET A 39 -4.94 1.15 -9.55
C MET A 39 -4.39 0.30 -8.41
N LEU A 40 -3.80 0.94 -7.39
CA LEU A 40 -3.26 0.25 -6.22
C LEU A 40 -4.37 -0.46 -5.42
N PHE A 41 -5.45 0.24 -5.12
CA PHE A 41 -6.60 -0.34 -4.42
C PHE A 41 -7.28 -1.42 -5.25
N PHE A 42 -7.43 -1.21 -6.56
CA PHE A 42 -8.01 -2.20 -7.47
C PHE A 42 -7.20 -3.50 -7.44
N ALA A 43 -5.87 -3.42 -7.57
CA ALA A 43 -4.99 -4.59 -7.48
C ALA A 43 -5.10 -5.29 -6.11
N PHE A 44 -5.16 -4.52 -5.03
CA PHE A 44 -5.33 -5.06 -3.68
C PHE A 44 -6.65 -5.81 -3.51
N TYR A 45 -7.77 -5.21 -3.94
CA TYR A 45 -9.08 -5.84 -3.82
C TYR A 45 -9.27 -7.04 -4.76
N LEU A 46 -8.58 -7.10 -5.90
CA LEU A 46 -8.51 -8.31 -6.73
C LEU A 46 -7.77 -9.44 -6.02
N LEU A 47 -6.71 -9.12 -5.29
CA LEU A 47 -5.92 -10.12 -4.57
C LEU A 47 -6.66 -10.65 -3.32
N ALA A 48 -7.46 -9.82 -2.66
CA ALA A 48 -8.11 -10.15 -1.40
C ALA A 48 -8.91 -11.46 -1.41
N PRO A 49 -9.77 -11.76 -2.40
CA PRO A 49 -10.50 -13.03 -2.47
C PRO A 49 -9.61 -14.23 -2.86
N LEU A 50 -8.47 -14.00 -3.51
CA LEU A 50 -7.55 -15.06 -3.90
C LEU A 50 -6.71 -15.57 -2.73
N LEU A 51 -6.46 -14.73 -1.72
CA LEU A 51 -5.63 -15.09 -0.57
C LEU A 51 -6.15 -16.29 0.24
N PRO A 52 -7.46 -16.40 0.56
CA PRO A 52 -7.98 -17.57 1.25
C PRO A 52 -7.78 -18.86 0.45
N LEU A 53 -7.97 -18.81 -0.87
CA LEU A 53 -7.77 -19.94 -1.77
C LEU A 53 -6.29 -20.35 -1.81
N TYR A 54 -5.40 -19.40 -1.97
CA TYR A 54 -3.96 -19.61 -1.96
C TYR A 54 -3.48 -20.24 -0.65
N LEU A 55 -3.93 -19.74 0.49
CA LEU A 55 -3.56 -20.28 1.81
C LEU A 55 -4.06 -21.73 1.99
N ARG A 56 -5.25 -22.02 1.50
CA ARG A 56 -5.80 -23.38 1.56
C ARG A 56 -5.03 -24.34 0.65
N ASP A 57 -4.78 -23.95 -0.60
CA ASP A 57 -4.26 -24.84 -1.63
C ASP A 57 -2.74 -25.02 -1.50
N THR A 58 -2.00 -24.01 -1.05
CA THR A 58 -0.54 -24.06 -0.91
C THR A 58 -0.09 -24.59 0.45
N PHE A 59 -0.77 -24.17 1.53
CA PHE A 59 -0.37 -24.50 2.91
C PHE A 59 -1.33 -25.45 3.61
N SER A 60 -2.38 -25.94 2.93
CA SER A 60 -3.44 -26.78 3.52
C SER A 60 -4.04 -26.16 4.79
N ALA A 61 -4.10 -24.82 4.85
CA ALA A 61 -4.53 -24.09 6.02
C ALA A 61 -6.04 -24.27 6.27
N GLY A 62 -6.42 -24.61 7.51
CA GLY A 62 -7.80 -24.69 7.92
C GLY A 62 -8.47 -23.31 7.98
N LYS A 63 -9.81 -23.28 7.92
CA LYS A 63 -10.61 -22.05 7.90
C LYS A 63 -10.27 -21.07 9.04
N ALA A 64 -10.05 -21.60 10.26
CA ALA A 64 -9.67 -20.77 11.41
C ALA A 64 -8.30 -20.11 11.21
N MET A 65 -7.31 -20.84 10.70
CA MET A 65 -5.97 -20.33 10.44
C MET A 65 -5.99 -19.25 9.35
N ILE A 66 -6.74 -19.46 8.28
CA ILE A 66 -6.95 -18.46 7.22
C ILE A 66 -7.52 -17.17 7.82
N GLY A 67 -8.54 -17.28 8.67
CA GLY A 67 -9.11 -16.13 9.37
C GLY A 67 -8.09 -15.36 10.21
N ILE A 68 -7.27 -16.06 10.99
CA ILE A 68 -6.21 -15.46 11.82
C ILE A 68 -5.19 -14.72 10.96
N VAL A 69 -4.69 -15.35 9.91
CA VAL A 69 -3.70 -14.75 9.00
C VAL A 69 -4.24 -13.50 8.32
N LEU A 70 -5.49 -13.53 7.86
CA LEU A 70 -6.10 -12.39 7.17
C LEU A 70 -6.47 -11.26 8.14
N SER A 71 -6.90 -11.58 9.38
CA SER A 71 -7.22 -10.57 10.39
C SER A 71 -6.00 -9.80 10.88
N GLY A 72 -4.80 -10.40 10.86
CA GLY A 72 -3.55 -9.75 11.24
C GLY A 72 -3.31 -8.44 10.48
N TYR A 73 -3.59 -8.42 9.18
CA TYR A 73 -3.54 -7.21 8.37
C TYR A 73 -4.45 -6.09 8.90
N THR A 74 -5.70 -6.42 9.19
CA THR A 74 -6.70 -5.44 9.67
C THR A 74 -6.35 -4.91 11.05
N ILE A 75 -5.89 -5.78 11.94
CA ILE A 75 -5.47 -5.41 13.29
C ILE A 75 -4.30 -4.41 13.24
N THR A 76 -3.28 -4.71 12.44
CA THR A 76 -2.12 -3.81 12.29
C THR A 76 -2.53 -2.46 11.68
N ALA A 77 -3.37 -2.46 10.65
CA ALA A 77 -3.89 -1.23 10.06
C ALA A 77 -4.67 -0.39 11.09
N LEU A 78 -5.48 -1.02 11.94
CA LEU A 78 -6.22 -0.33 13.02
C LEU A 78 -5.28 0.28 14.07
N ILE A 79 -4.23 -0.44 14.47
CA ILE A 79 -3.25 0.04 15.45
C ILE A 79 -2.46 1.23 14.90
N VAL A 80 -2.11 1.22 13.62
CA VAL A 80 -1.30 2.28 13.00
C VAL A 80 -2.12 3.55 12.75
N ARG A 81 -3.42 3.46 12.48
CA ARG A 81 -4.29 4.62 12.17
C ARG A 81 -4.17 5.81 13.13
N PRO A 82 -4.22 5.67 14.45
CA PRO A 82 -4.11 6.81 15.35
C PRO A 82 -2.73 7.50 15.28
N PHE A 83 -1.69 6.78 14.87
CA PHE A 83 -0.34 7.31 14.72
C PHE A 83 -0.07 7.91 13.34
N SER A 84 -0.83 7.50 12.32
CA SER A 84 -0.65 7.96 10.95
C SER A 84 -0.82 9.48 10.81
N GLY A 85 -1.76 10.08 11.52
CA GLY A 85 -1.94 11.53 11.59
C GLY A 85 -0.69 12.25 12.09
N PHE A 86 -0.12 11.79 13.20
CA PHE A 86 1.11 12.36 13.76
C PHE A 86 2.30 12.25 12.77
N VAL A 87 2.43 11.12 12.09
CA VAL A 87 3.51 10.90 11.10
C VAL A 87 3.35 11.85 9.92
N VAL A 88 2.13 12.00 9.38
CA VAL A 88 1.86 12.90 8.25
C VAL A 88 2.05 14.38 8.62
N ASP A 89 1.79 14.75 9.87
CA ASP A 89 1.98 16.12 10.36
C ASP A 89 3.46 16.43 10.70
N SER A 90 4.23 15.40 11.11
CA SER A 90 5.64 15.55 11.49
C SER A 90 6.59 15.52 10.30
N PHE A 91 6.21 14.87 9.21
CA PHE A 91 7.04 14.71 8.02
C PHE A 91 6.37 15.30 6.78
N SER A 92 7.14 15.52 5.71
CA SER A 92 6.56 16.00 4.46
C SER A 92 5.59 14.95 3.89
N ARG A 93 4.34 15.33 3.68
CA ARG A 93 3.25 14.47 3.20
C ARG A 93 3.64 13.62 1.99
N LYS A 94 4.41 14.21 1.08
CA LYS A 94 4.90 13.55 -0.13
C LYS A 94 5.86 12.38 0.20
N LYS A 95 6.81 12.59 1.11
CA LYS A 95 7.77 11.55 1.52
C LYS A 95 7.06 10.39 2.22
N VAL A 96 6.11 10.70 3.09
CA VAL A 96 5.30 9.68 3.78
C VAL A 96 4.50 8.85 2.78
N LEU A 97 3.78 9.51 1.86
CA LEU A 97 2.99 8.85 0.83
C LEU A 97 3.84 7.89 -0.03
N LEU A 98 5.02 8.33 -0.44
CA LEU A 98 5.92 7.50 -1.25
C LEU A 98 6.46 6.32 -0.48
N LEU A 99 6.85 6.55 0.78
CA LEU A 99 7.34 5.47 1.63
C LEU A 99 6.24 4.42 1.81
N CYS A 100 5.00 4.85 2.08
CA CYS A 100 3.87 3.94 2.21
C CYS A 100 3.61 3.14 0.92
N TYR A 101 3.61 3.79 -0.24
CA TYR A 101 3.45 3.10 -1.53
C TYR A 101 4.59 2.14 -1.82
N PHE A 102 5.82 2.52 -1.52
CA PHE A 102 6.98 1.67 -1.70
C PHE A 102 6.91 0.43 -0.80
N CYS A 103 6.64 0.61 0.48
CA CYS A 103 6.46 -0.49 1.44
C CYS A 103 5.30 -1.40 1.02
N PHE A 104 4.17 -0.81 0.60
CA PHE A 104 3.02 -1.56 0.13
C PHE A 104 3.37 -2.46 -1.07
N ALA A 105 4.07 -1.91 -2.08
CA ALA A 105 4.53 -2.67 -3.23
C ALA A 105 5.57 -3.74 -2.88
N LEU A 106 6.45 -3.44 -1.91
CA LEU A 106 7.46 -4.39 -1.44
C LEU A 106 6.81 -5.61 -0.76
N PHE A 107 5.79 -5.40 0.05
CA PHE A 107 5.05 -6.50 0.68
C PHE A 107 4.30 -7.36 -0.35
N PHE A 108 3.78 -6.77 -1.43
CA PHE A 108 3.24 -7.55 -2.54
C PHE A 108 4.28 -8.47 -3.18
N ALA A 109 5.48 -7.94 -3.44
CA ALA A 109 6.59 -8.76 -3.94
C ALA A 109 7.00 -9.86 -2.93
N GLY A 110 6.91 -9.55 -1.64
CA GLY A 110 7.20 -10.49 -0.56
C GLY A 110 6.34 -11.76 -0.61
N TYR A 111 5.08 -11.67 -1.04
CA TYR A 111 4.21 -12.85 -1.15
C TYR A 111 4.71 -13.92 -2.12
N PHE A 112 5.48 -13.55 -3.14
CA PHE A 112 6.05 -14.51 -4.09
C PHE A 112 7.21 -15.32 -3.52
N ILE A 113 7.81 -14.85 -2.43
CA ILE A 113 9.02 -15.47 -1.83
C ILE A 113 8.64 -16.36 -0.63
N THR A 114 7.37 -16.31 -0.21
CA THR A 114 6.93 -17.03 1.00
C THR A 114 6.78 -18.53 0.76
N GLY A 115 7.75 -19.30 1.24
CA GLY A 115 7.68 -20.77 1.29
C GLY A 115 7.06 -21.33 2.57
N SER A 116 6.65 -20.48 3.53
CA SER A 116 6.12 -20.90 4.83
C SER A 116 4.89 -20.08 5.22
N LEU A 117 3.90 -20.75 5.82
CA LEU A 117 2.69 -20.13 6.34
C LEU A 117 3.00 -19.02 7.39
N ILE A 118 3.98 -19.27 8.27
CA ILE A 118 4.36 -18.33 9.31
C ILE A 118 4.95 -17.05 8.69
N LEU A 119 5.84 -17.20 7.70
CA LEU A 119 6.43 -16.08 7.00
C LEU A 119 5.36 -15.28 6.22
N PHE A 120 4.44 -15.98 5.58
CA PHE A 120 3.30 -15.35 4.90
C PHE A 120 2.44 -14.55 5.88
N ALA A 121 2.10 -15.12 7.05
CA ALA A 121 1.33 -14.46 8.08
C ALA A 121 2.04 -13.20 8.62
N ALA A 122 3.36 -13.27 8.83
CA ALA A 122 4.17 -12.14 9.27
C ALA A 122 4.16 -11.00 8.22
N ILE A 123 4.42 -11.31 6.95
CA ILE A 123 4.40 -10.34 5.85
C ILE A 123 3.00 -9.74 5.70
N ARG A 124 1.94 -10.56 5.79
CA ARG A 124 0.55 -10.11 5.71
C ARG A 124 0.20 -9.16 6.83
N THR A 125 0.63 -9.45 8.05
CA THR A 125 0.41 -8.59 9.22
C THR A 125 1.14 -7.25 9.06
N LEU A 126 2.42 -7.28 8.70
CA LEU A 126 3.22 -6.07 8.46
C LEU A 126 2.69 -5.22 7.30
N HIS A 127 2.10 -5.84 6.28
CA HIS A 127 1.49 -5.14 5.15
C HIS A 127 0.32 -4.23 5.58
N GLY A 128 -0.30 -4.50 6.72
CA GLY A 128 -1.33 -3.62 7.29
C GLY A 128 -0.79 -2.25 7.73
N ALA A 129 0.50 -2.13 8.06
CA ALA A 129 1.08 -0.89 8.55
C ALA A 129 1.05 0.27 7.51
N PRO A 130 1.52 0.11 6.27
CA PRO A 130 1.46 1.18 5.28
C PRO A 130 0.05 1.47 4.76
N PHE A 131 -0.93 0.64 5.11
CA PHE A 131 -2.34 0.84 4.77
C PHE A 131 -3.09 1.64 5.86
N GLY A 132 -2.69 1.56 7.11
CA GLY A 132 -3.28 2.27 8.27
C GLY A 132 -2.96 3.72 8.26
#